data_dd86f81d5bd3dfe02b225bff17591fbf
#
_entry.id   dd86f81d5bd3dfe02b225bff17591fbf
#
_cell.length_a   1.000
_cell.length_b   1.000
_cell.length_c   1.000
_cell.angle_alpha   90.00
_cell.angle_beta   90.00
_cell.angle_gamma   90.00
#
_symmetry.space_group_name_H-M   'P 1'
#
loop_
_entity.id
_entity.type
_entity.pdbx_description
1 polymer ?
#
loop_
_entity_poly.entity_id
_entity_poly.type
_entity_poly.pdbx_seq_one_letter_code
_entity_poly.pdbx_strand_id
1 'polypeptide(L)'
;MAALIRAAMAAALVFAATLAGAQGAAPPDTPAAPAKHVMLFISDGASWGTWHMASYYEHGALGHQPYDAFSVKLGMTTVPLNTSSVPTGNTTRTVSYDPARAWDTTPLAGQLGGRPHHFAGYEYLRRDATDSAAAATALASGTKTYNGAINHDNLGRALTYATQRAKARGQATGVLTSVPFSHATPAAFGAQSASRNSYGAISEQMLANPALDLIMGAGHPLFDADGRPRSSPDHRYVSAAAWAALQGPASPRTLVQTRADFEALALGQLQPRLPLLGLVQVHDTLQANRNVAVVGANPGLPSGAATIPGVPTLATMTRGALQLLGHQPKGFFMMVEGGAVDWMAHANNTARVIEEQMDFNHAVQAAVDWVHTHSHWGESLIIVLTDHGNGMPMGPGSDRVPFEPIRNHGQGVLPGVRWHHGSHSNENTLLWAHGQGAQQLLQAAQTVDPALVSRLGHNRDGRTLTNADVARVLVPAP
;
A
#
# COMPACT_ATOMS: atom_id res chain seq x y z
N MET A 1 63.34 -12.23 52.34
CA MET A 1 62.77 -12.00 50.98
C MET A 1 61.29 -12.46 50.88
N ALA A 2 60.47 -12.13 51.85
CA ALA A 2 59.07 -12.58 51.86
C ALA A 2 58.12 -11.56 52.49
N ALA A 3 58.46 -10.25 52.47
CA ALA A 3 57.69 -9.21 53.14
C ALA A 3 57.39 -7.97 52.26
N LEU A 4 57.66 -8.07 50.94
CA LEU A 4 57.49 -6.90 50.01
C LEU A 4 56.50 -7.14 48.87
N ILE A 5 55.68 -8.23 48.86
CA ILE A 5 54.71 -8.55 47.81
C ILE A 5 53.24 -8.42 48.28
N ARG A 6 52.99 -7.96 49.53
CA ARG A 6 51.58 -7.82 50.04
C ARG A 6 51.06 -6.39 50.11
N ALA A 7 51.79 -5.39 49.64
CA ALA A 7 51.35 -4.00 49.71
C ALA A 7 50.91 -3.38 48.37
N ALA A 8 50.91 -4.16 47.24
CA ALA A 8 50.55 -3.65 45.90
C ALA A 8 49.19 -4.14 45.39
N MET A 9 48.40 -4.89 46.14
CA MET A 9 47.06 -5.39 45.74
C MET A 9 45.89 -4.79 46.48
N ALA A 10 46.10 -3.79 47.33
CA ALA A 10 45.03 -3.17 48.11
C ALA A 10 44.63 -1.75 47.59
N ALA A 11 45.24 -1.23 46.54
CA ALA A 11 44.95 0.12 45.98
C ALA A 11 44.20 0.12 44.65
N ALA A 12 43.82 -1.05 44.12
CA ALA A 12 43.13 -1.15 42.80
C ALA A 12 41.63 -1.48 42.89
N LEU A 13 41.02 -1.49 44.07
CA LEU A 13 39.62 -1.91 44.28
C LEU A 13 38.68 -0.80 44.81
N VAL A 14 39.08 0.47 44.80
CA VAL A 14 38.27 1.58 45.33
C VAL A 14 37.87 2.60 44.23
N PHE A 15 38.23 2.39 42.95
CA PHE A 15 37.85 3.31 41.85
C PHE A 15 36.87 2.75 40.84
N ALA A 16 36.16 1.64 41.11
CA ALA A 16 35.18 1.02 40.21
C ALA A 16 33.72 1.09 40.69
N ALA A 17 33.39 1.96 41.64
CA ALA A 17 32.04 1.95 42.25
C ALA A 17 31.32 3.32 42.24
N THR A 18 31.64 4.22 41.31
CA THR A 18 30.89 5.52 41.19
C THR A 18 30.62 5.96 39.74
N LEU A 19 30.29 5.02 38.86
CA LEU A 19 29.75 5.34 37.50
C LEU A 19 28.48 4.54 37.17
N ALA A 20 27.69 4.23 38.21
CA ALA A 20 26.33 3.71 38.08
C ALA A 20 25.37 4.77 38.63
N GLY A 21 24.85 5.65 37.79
CA GLY A 21 23.79 6.52 38.24
C GLY A 21 23.70 7.87 37.59
N ALA A 22 23.44 7.90 36.30
CA ALA A 22 22.68 8.97 35.64
C ALA A 22 22.15 8.41 34.30
N GLN A 23 21.24 7.46 34.36
CA GLN A 23 20.26 7.35 33.30
C GLN A 23 19.40 8.61 33.43
N GLY A 24 19.80 9.65 32.69
CA GLY A 24 18.97 10.82 32.51
C GLY A 24 17.61 10.37 32.02
N ALA A 25 16.55 10.76 32.72
CA ALA A 25 15.20 10.67 32.23
C ALA A 25 15.20 11.24 30.80
N ALA A 26 14.66 10.48 29.86
CA ALA A 26 14.45 10.98 28.50
C ALA A 26 13.72 12.34 28.59
N PRO A 27 14.14 13.35 27.85
CA PRO A 27 13.42 14.63 27.85
C PRO A 27 11.96 14.37 27.43
N PRO A 28 10.99 15.13 28.02
CA PRO A 28 9.59 14.96 27.67
C PRO A 28 9.41 15.15 26.16
N ASP A 29 8.57 14.33 25.56
CA ASP A 29 8.20 14.19 24.16
C ASP A 29 8.29 15.49 23.33
N THR A 30 9.46 15.79 22.82
CA THR A 30 9.53 16.65 21.64
C THR A 30 9.05 15.80 20.47
N PRO A 31 7.99 16.22 19.74
CA PRO A 31 7.54 15.47 18.58
C PRO A 31 8.73 15.21 17.66
N ALA A 32 8.97 13.95 17.30
CA ALA A 32 10.07 13.60 16.41
C ALA A 32 9.94 14.43 15.12
N ALA A 33 11.05 14.98 14.64
CA ALA A 33 11.06 15.72 13.37
C ALA A 33 10.43 14.85 12.27
N PRO A 34 9.62 15.44 11.36
CA PRO A 34 9.02 14.69 10.27
C PRO A 34 10.08 14.06 9.38
N ALA A 35 9.78 12.86 8.83
CA ALA A 35 10.69 12.22 7.91
C ALA A 35 10.93 13.09 6.66
N LYS A 36 12.18 13.12 6.20
CA LYS A 36 12.59 13.79 4.97
C LYS A 36 12.09 13.03 3.74
N HIS A 37 12.18 11.71 3.77
CA HIS A 37 11.72 10.81 2.72
C HIS A 37 10.59 9.95 3.26
N VAL A 38 9.41 10.07 2.68
CA VAL A 38 8.22 9.31 3.10
C VAL A 38 7.75 8.45 1.93
N MET A 39 7.67 7.15 2.15
CA MET A 39 7.25 6.17 1.17
C MET A 39 6.08 5.37 1.72
N LEU A 40 4.91 5.53 1.12
CA LEU A 40 3.69 4.80 1.43
C LEU A 40 3.44 3.74 0.37
N PHE A 41 3.40 2.48 0.77
CA PHE A 41 3.10 1.34 -0.08
C PHE A 41 1.71 0.79 0.25
N ILE A 42 0.84 0.72 -0.76
CA ILE A 42 -0.54 0.24 -0.63
C ILE A 42 -0.72 -0.97 -1.54
N SER A 43 -0.90 -2.17 -0.96
CA SER A 43 -1.37 -3.35 -1.69
C SER A 43 -2.90 -3.34 -1.65
N ASP A 44 -3.55 -2.81 -2.70
CA ASP A 44 -5.01 -2.66 -2.75
C ASP A 44 -5.71 -4.01 -2.58
N GLY A 45 -6.67 -4.08 -1.68
CA GLY A 45 -7.48 -5.26 -1.44
C GLY A 45 -6.76 -6.45 -0.79
N ALA A 46 -5.61 -6.25 -0.15
CA ALA A 46 -4.85 -7.34 0.46
C ALA A 46 -5.44 -7.77 1.81
N SER A 47 -6.22 -8.85 1.82
CA SER A 47 -6.67 -9.56 3.03
C SER A 47 -5.51 -10.26 3.75
N TRP A 48 -5.74 -10.74 4.98
CA TRP A 48 -4.73 -11.49 5.75
C TRP A 48 -4.10 -12.64 4.95
N GLY A 49 -4.95 -13.42 4.25
CA GLY A 49 -4.49 -14.54 3.44
C GLY A 49 -3.67 -14.13 2.23
N THR A 50 -3.86 -12.93 1.69
CA THR A 50 -3.12 -12.43 0.52
C THR A 50 -1.62 -12.33 0.82
N TRP A 51 -1.26 -11.74 1.96
CA TRP A 51 0.13 -11.65 2.42
C TRP A 51 0.77 -13.03 2.62
N HIS A 52 0.01 -13.98 3.19
CA HIS A 52 0.48 -15.33 3.43
C HIS A 52 0.64 -16.14 2.14
N MET A 53 -0.31 -16.02 1.20
CA MET A 53 -0.23 -16.73 -0.10
C MET A 53 1.05 -16.39 -0.86
N ALA A 54 1.36 -15.08 -0.97
CA ALA A 54 2.56 -14.62 -1.65
C ALA A 54 3.82 -15.10 -0.94
N SER A 55 3.90 -14.97 0.40
CA SER A 55 5.06 -15.41 1.19
C SER A 55 5.31 -16.92 1.07
N TYR A 56 4.26 -17.74 1.10
CA TYR A 56 4.41 -19.19 0.92
C TYR A 56 4.87 -19.56 -0.47
N TYR A 57 4.33 -18.91 -1.50
CA TYR A 57 4.75 -19.19 -2.87
C TYR A 57 6.19 -18.74 -3.11
N GLU A 58 6.54 -17.53 -2.68
CA GLU A 58 7.84 -16.91 -2.95
C GLU A 58 8.97 -17.52 -2.11
N HIS A 59 8.72 -17.81 -0.83
CA HIS A 59 9.75 -18.21 0.13
C HIS A 59 9.53 -19.58 0.77
N GLY A 60 8.36 -20.20 0.59
CA GLY A 60 8.00 -21.43 1.31
C GLY A 60 7.72 -21.22 2.79
N ALA A 61 7.78 -19.99 3.31
CA ALA A 61 7.60 -19.65 4.72
C ALA A 61 7.16 -18.18 4.89
N LEU A 62 6.61 -17.85 6.06
CA LEU A 62 6.38 -16.47 6.51
C LEU A 62 7.66 -15.87 7.10
N GLY A 63 7.73 -14.54 7.21
CA GLY A 63 8.82 -13.83 7.87
C GLY A 63 9.99 -13.46 6.97
N HIS A 64 9.86 -13.60 5.65
CA HIS A 64 10.92 -13.33 4.67
C HIS A 64 10.62 -12.15 3.74
N GLN A 65 9.46 -11.51 3.88
CA GLN A 65 9.14 -10.31 3.10
C GLN A 65 9.93 -9.09 3.60
N PRO A 66 10.21 -8.09 2.75
CA PRO A 66 11.05 -6.95 3.11
C PRO A 66 10.52 -6.16 4.32
N TYR A 67 9.21 -6.18 4.54
CA TYR A 67 8.55 -5.50 5.66
C TYR A 67 8.44 -6.36 6.93
N ASP A 68 8.73 -7.66 6.89
CA ASP A 68 8.61 -8.54 8.07
C ASP A 68 9.60 -8.16 9.18
N ALA A 69 10.73 -7.52 8.83
CA ALA A 69 11.71 -7.00 9.78
C ALA A 69 11.37 -5.60 10.32
N PHE A 70 10.29 -4.95 9.87
CA PHE A 70 9.93 -3.60 10.30
C PHE A 70 9.57 -3.56 11.79
N SER A 71 9.96 -2.48 12.46
CA SER A 71 9.87 -2.35 13.92
C SER A 71 8.45 -2.11 14.44
N VAL A 72 7.57 -1.58 13.60
CA VAL A 72 6.17 -1.31 13.93
C VAL A 72 5.29 -2.25 13.13
N LYS A 73 4.42 -3.00 13.81
CA LYS A 73 3.41 -3.87 13.24
C LYS A 73 2.10 -3.62 13.97
N LEU A 74 1.05 -3.27 13.23
CA LEU A 74 -0.25 -2.89 13.78
C LEU A 74 -1.38 -3.48 12.95
N GLY A 75 -2.55 -3.61 13.55
CA GLY A 75 -3.79 -3.69 12.80
C GLY A 75 -4.23 -2.32 12.30
N MET A 76 -5.02 -2.30 11.24
CA MET A 76 -5.61 -1.07 10.73
C MET A 76 -7.07 -1.28 10.31
N THR A 77 -7.99 -0.57 10.96
CA THR A 77 -9.39 -0.58 10.57
C THR A 77 -9.63 0.41 9.42
N THR A 78 -10.37 -0.04 8.41
CA THR A 78 -10.53 0.67 7.13
C THR A 78 -11.94 1.19 6.89
N VAL A 79 -12.89 0.94 7.81
CA VAL A 79 -14.30 1.32 7.68
C VAL A 79 -14.48 2.76 7.19
N PRO A 80 -15.40 3.00 6.23
CA PRO A 80 -15.74 4.35 5.79
C PRO A 80 -16.52 5.14 6.86
N LEU A 81 -16.87 6.37 6.59
CA LEU A 81 -17.82 7.12 7.43
C LEU A 81 -19.21 6.48 7.36
N ASN A 82 -19.62 6.15 6.15
CA ASN A 82 -20.86 5.42 5.82
C ASN A 82 -20.70 4.73 4.46
N THR A 83 -21.61 3.84 4.11
CA THR A 83 -21.61 3.06 2.86
C THR A 83 -22.41 3.70 1.72
N SER A 84 -22.87 4.93 1.86
CA SER A 84 -23.48 5.69 0.75
C SER A 84 -22.47 5.88 -0.38
N SER A 85 -22.93 6.01 -1.61
CA SER A 85 -22.10 6.39 -2.77
C SER A 85 -22.20 7.88 -3.13
N VAL A 86 -22.90 8.65 -2.29
CA VAL A 86 -23.09 10.11 -2.42
C VAL A 86 -23.00 10.75 -1.04
N PRO A 87 -22.68 12.05 -0.92
CA PRO A 87 -22.62 12.73 0.36
C PRO A 87 -24.02 12.75 1.02
N THR A 88 -24.07 12.42 2.30
CA THR A 88 -25.32 12.41 3.08
C THR A 88 -25.56 13.69 3.87
N GLY A 89 -24.63 14.64 3.80
CA GLY A 89 -24.77 15.96 4.42
C GLY A 89 -24.55 16.00 5.93
N ASN A 90 -23.93 14.96 6.51
CA ASN A 90 -23.63 14.91 7.95
C ASN A 90 -22.22 14.32 8.23
N THR A 91 -21.78 14.42 9.48
CA THR A 91 -20.48 13.90 9.93
C THR A 91 -20.62 12.68 10.84
N THR A 92 -21.84 12.16 11.02
CA THR A 92 -22.11 11.01 11.87
C THR A 92 -21.59 9.74 11.22
N ARG A 93 -20.72 9.04 11.90
CA ARG A 93 -20.23 7.73 11.47
C ARG A 93 -21.31 6.67 11.73
N THR A 94 -21.64 5.91 10.69
CA THR A 94 -22.66 4.84 10.77
C THR A 94 -22.06 3.44 10.73
N VAL A 95 -20.74 3.32 10.45
CA VAL A 95 -20.02 2.05 10.31
C VAL A 95 -18.92 1.94 11.36
N SER A 96 -18.72 0.76 11.93
CA SER A 96 -17.67 0.49 12.89
C SER A 96 -17.13 -0.93 12.72
N TYR A 97 -15.88 -1.15 13.16
CA TYR A 97 -15.29 -2.47 13.32
C TYR A 97 -15.46 -2.92 14.77
N ASP A 98 -15.87 -4.17 14.95
CA ASP A 98 -16.01 -4.82 16.26
C ASP A 98 -15.26 -6.17 16.22
N PRO A 99 -14.15 -6.31 16.95
CA PRO A 99 -13.36 -7.55 16.96
C PRO A 99 -14.17 -8.76 17.44
N ALA A 100 -15.08 -8.59 18.41
CA ALA A 100 -15.87 -9.71 18.91
C ALA A 100 -16.80 -10.28 17.84
N ARG A 101 -17.33 -9.42 16.97
CA ARG A 101 -18.17 -9.84 15.85
C ARG A 101 -17.34 -10.34 14.66
N ALA A 102 -16.20 -9.73 14.41
CA ALA A 102 -15.31 -10.10 13.28
C ALA A 102 -14.78 -11.53 13.42
N TRP A 103 -14.50 -11.96 14.65
CA TRP A 103 -13.92 -13.27 14.93
C TRP A 103 -14.94 -14.26 15.53
N ASP A 104 -16.24 -14.00 15.39
CA ASP A 104 -17.31 -14.87 15.87
C ASP A 104 -17.31 -16.20 15.10
N THR A 105 -17.07 -17.29 15.82
CA THR A 105 -17.03 -18.65 15.29
C THR A 105 -18.35 -19.39 15.32
N THR A 106 -19.45 -18.71 15.68
CA THR A 106 -20.79 -19.29 15.72
C THR A 106 -21.19 -19.80 14.34
N PRO A 107 -21.49 -21.09 14.17
CA PRO A 107 -21.94 -21.64 12.89
C PRO A 107 -23.27 -21.02 12.45
N LEU A 108 -23.34 -20.68 11.15
CA LEU A 108 -24.57 -20.21 10.52
C LEU A 108 -25.12 -21.25 9.56
N ALA A 109 -26.45 -21.41 9.52
CA ALA A 109 -27.14 -22.21 8.53
C ALA A 109 -27.42 -21.37 7.28
N GLY A 110 -27.17 -21.92 6.08
CA GLY A 110 -27.60 -21.33 4.82
C GLY A 110 -26.48 -20.71 3.98
N GLN A 111 -26.92 -19.97 2.96
CA GLN A 111 -26.03 -19.27 2.01
C GLN A 111 -26.43 -17.79 1.94
N LEU A 112 -25.48 -16.89 1.92
CA LEU A 112 -25.68 -15.47 1.64
C LEU A 112 -24.95 -15.10 0.34
N GLY A 113 -25.64 -14.41 -0.56
CA GLY A 113 -25.05 -13.97 -1.82
C GLY A 113 -24.50 -15.10 -2.69
N GLY A 114 -25.15 -16.29 -2.64
CA GLY A 114 -24.76 -17.46 -3.43
C GLY A 114 -23.50 -18.18 -2.97
N ARG A 115 -22.88 -17.78 -1.85
CA ARG A 115 -21.71 -18.43 -1.26
C ARG A 115 -22.02 -18.97 0.12
N PRO A 116 -21.43 -20.12 0.51
CA PRO A 116 -21.61 -20.64 1.85
C PRO A 116 -21.11 -19.65 2.89
N HIS A 117 -21.92 -19.39 3.92
CA HIS A 117 -21.49 -18.73 5.12
C HIS A 117 -21.52 -19.74 6.24
N HIS A 118 -20.36 -20.09 6.73
CA HIS A 118 -20.29 -21.10 7.76
C HIS A 118 -20.25 -20.50 9.16
N PHE A 119 -19.83 -19.23 9.31
CA PHE A 119 -19.63 -18.58 10.60
C PHE A 119 -20.11 -17.13 10.61
N ALA A 120 -20.63 -16.68 11.76
CA ALA A 120 -21.16 -15.33 11.95
C ALA A 120 -20.11 -14.24 11.66
N GLY A 121 -18.85 -14.47 12.01
CA GLY A 121 -17.77 -13.55 11.70
C GLY A 121 -17.55 -13.32 10.20
N TYR A 122 -17.71 -14.35 9.36
CA TYR A 122 -17.60 -14.19 7.91
C TYR A 122 -18.71 -13.32 7.35
N GLU A 123 -19.93 -13.48 7.86
CA GLU A 123 -21.04 -12.61 7.48
C GLU A 123 -20.82 -11.17 7.92
N TYR A 124 -20.31 -10.94 9.13
CA TYR A 124 -19.97 -9.61 9.62
C TYR A 124 -18.90 -8.94 8.75
N LEU A 125 -17.81 -9.64 8.44
CA LEU A 125 -16.70 -9.11 7.65
C LEU A 125 -17.07 -8.76 6.21
N ARG A 126 -18.14 -9.33 5.66
CA ARG A 126 -18.64 -9.02 4.31
C ARG A 126 -19.48 -7.76 4.21
N ARG A 127 -19.86 -7.18 5.34
CA ARG A 127 -20.75 -6.02 5.40
C ARG A 127 -19.96 -4.75 5.64
N ASP A 128 -20.56 -3.65 5.22
CA ASP A 128 -20.11 -2.31 5.57
C ASP A 128 -18.65 -2.00 5.19
N ALA A 129 -18.12 -2.69 4.17
CA ALA A 129 -16.77 -2.46 3.69
C ALA A 129 -16.63 -1.10 3.00
N THR A 130 -15.45 -0.52 3.11
CA THR A 130 -15.07 0.65 2.34
C THR A 130 -14.82 0.29 0.88
N ASP A 131 -14.88 1.28 -0.02
CA ASP A 131 -14.24 1.20 -1.32
C ASP A 131 -12.85 1.87 -1.30
N SER A 132 -12.05 1.64 -2.33
CA SER A 132 -10.68 2.19 -2.42
C SER A 132 -10.66 3.72 -2.43
N ALA A 133 -11.69 4.40 -2.95
CA ALA A 133 -11.76 5.85 -2.97
C ALA A 133 -11.89 6.45 -1.56
N ALA A 134 -12.84 5.96 -0.76
CA ALA A 134 -13.03 6.40 0.63
C ALA A 134 -11.84 5.99 1.52
N ALA A 135 -11.29 4.79 1.31
CA ALA A 135 -10.13 4.31 2.05
C ALA A 135 -8.88 5.14 1.76
N ALA A 136 -8.55 5.37 0.49
CA ALA A 136 -7.41 6.19 0.09
C ALA A 136 -7.61 7.67 0.46
N THR A 137 -8.84 8.20 0.40
CA THR A 137 -9.15 9.54 0.94
C THR A 137 -8.82 9.63 2.43
N ALA A 138 -9.16 8.62 3.23
CA ALA A 138 -8.82 8.61 4.65
C ALA A 138 -7.30 8.55 4.86
N LEU A 139 -6.56 7.74 4.09
CA LEU A 139 -5.10 7.67 4.11
C LEU A 139 -4.44 8.97 3.66
N ALA A 140 -4.96 9.64 2.65
CA ALA A 140 -4.38 10.85 2.08
C ALA A 140 -4.73 12.11 2.87
N SER A 141 -5.97 12.24 3.37
CA SER A 141 -6.48 13.47 4.00
C SER A 141 -6.58 13.40 5.52
N GLY A 142 -6.70 12.19 6.11
CA GLY A 142 -7.03 11.97 7.51
C GLY A 142 -8.53 12.09 7.83
N THR A 143 -9.38 12.13 6.81
CA THR A 143 -10.82 12.29 6.96
C THR A 143 -11.57 11.10 6.39
N LYS A 144 -12.41 10.47 7.23
CA LYS A 144 -13.35 9.42 6.79
C LYS A 144 -14.47 10.04 5.96
N THR A 145 -14.86 9.36 4.89
CA THR A 145 -15.89 9.83 3.96
C THR A 145 -16.80 8.70 3.47
N TYR A 146 -17.70 8.99 2.55
CA TYR A 146 -18.61 8.04 1.89
C TYR A 146 -17.88 7.28 0.75
N ASN A 147 -18.38 6.12 0.37
CA ASN A 147 -17.82 5.31 -0.71
C ASN A 147 -17.87 6.04 -2.06
N GLY A 148 -16.81 5.94 -2.84
CA GLY A 148 -16.66 6.62 -4.13
C GLY A 148 -16.08 8.03 -4.07
N ALA A 149 -15.95 8.64 -2.89
CA ALA A 149 -15.41 9.99 -2.74
C ALA A 149 -13.89 10.01 -2.81
N ILE A 150 -13.35 10.92 -3.62
CA ILE A 150 -11.91 11.21 -3.70
C ILE A 150 -11.68 12.61 -3.13
N ASN A 151 -11.05 12.70 -1.94
CA ASN A 151 -10.76 13.95 -1.25
C ASN A 151 -11.94 14.92 -1.15
N HIS A 152 -13.14 14.37 -0.92
CA HIS A 152 -14.33 15.10 -0.52
C HIS A 152 -14.87 14.53 0.80
N ASP A 153 -15.28 15.41 1.71
CA ASP A 153 -15.96 14.99 2.93
C ASP A 153 -17.46 14.70 2.67
N ASN A 154 -18.14 14.19 3.69
CA ASN A 154 -19.57 13.86 3.59
C ASN A 154 -20.51 15.09 3.57
N LEU A 155 -19.94 16.32 3.63
CA LEU A 155 -20.65 17.58 3.40
C LEU A 155 -20.42 18.13 1.98
N GLY A 156 -19.66 17.40 1.13
CA GLY A 156 -19.32 17.79 -0.23
C GLY A 156 -18.17 18.80 -0.33
N ARG A 157 -17.41 19.02 0.76
CA ARG A 157 -16.26 19.95 0.75
C ARG A 157 -14.98 19.22 0.33
N ALA A 158 -14.18 19.90 -0.47
CA ALA A 158 -12.86 19.41 -0.87
C ALA A 158 -11.89 19.35 0.32
N LEU A 159 -11.09 18.29 0.38
CA LEU A 159 -10.11 18.02 1.45
C LEU A 159 -8.68 18.23 0.93
N THR A 160 -7.82 18.79 1.77
CA THR A 160 -6.37 18.82 1.54
C THR A 160 -5.78 17.42 1.76
N TYR A 161 -4.93 16.97 0.84
CA TYR A 161 -4.35 15.63 0.86
C TYR A 161 -2.81 15.63 0.91
N ALA A 162 -2.21 14.46 1.12
CA ALA A 162 -0.81 14.30 1.49
C ALA A 162 0.17 14.98 0.53
N THR A 163 0.02 14.85 -0.80
CA THR A 163 0.96 15.47 -1.77
C THR A 163 0.88 17.01 -1.75
N GLN A 164 -0.29 17.60 -1.51
CA GLN A 164 -0.41 19.05 -1.34
C GLN A 164 0.33 19.51 -0.07
N ARG A 165 0.17 18.78 1.06
CA ARG A 165 0.90 19.08 2.30
C ARG A 165 2.41 18.88 2.13
N ALA A 166 2.84 17.82 1.46
CA ALA A 166 4.26 17.57 1.16
C ALA A 166 4.86 18.69 0.31
N LYS A 167 4.14 19.11 -0.74
CA LYS A 167 4.57 20.20 -1.62
C LYS A 167 4.66 21.54 -0.88
N ALA A 168 3.72 21.83 0.00
CA ALA A 168 3.77 23.03 0.86
C ALA A 168 5.01 23.06 1.79
N ARG A 169 5.59 21.90 2.10
CA ARG A 169 6.85 21.75 2.85
C ARG A 169 8.09 21.76 1.96
N GLY A 170 7.90 21.92 0.65
CA GLY A 170 8.99 21.93 -0.34
C GLY A 170 9.51 20.55 -0.71
N GLN A 171 8.83 19.46 -0.30
CA GLN A 171 9.17 18.12 -0.72
C GLN A 171 8.73 17.88 -2.16
N ALA A 172 9.47 17.04 -2.89
CA ALA A 172 9.01 16.50 -4.16
C ALA A 172 7.93 15.43 -3.91
N THR A 173 7.11 15.14 -4.93
CA THR A 173 5.98 14.22 -4.77
C THR A 173 5.86 13.25 -5.94
N GLY A 174 5.53 12.00 -5.63
CA GLY A 174 5.32 10.94 -6.62
C GLY A 174 4.11 10.06 -6.30
N VAL A 175 3.42 9.63 -7.36
CA VAL A 175 2.32 8.67 -7.28
C VAL A 175 2.54 7.60 -8.36
N LEU A 176 2.68 6.36 -7.91
CA LEU A 176 2.92 5.20 -8.77
C LEU A 176 1.85 4.14 -8.53
N THR A 177 1.45 3.43 -9.59
CA THR A 177 0.45 2.37 -9.48
C THR A 177 0.62 1.31 -10.56
N SER A 178 0.16 0.08 -10.28
CA SER A 178 0.08 -1.03 -11.24
C SER A 178 -1.23 -1.04 -12.05
N VAL A 179 -2.15 -0.09 -11.78
CA VAL A 179 -3.43 0.10 -12.48
C VAL A 179 -3.46 1.46 -13.19
N PRO A 180 -4.57 1.89 -13.84
CA PRO A 180 -4.62 3.23 -14.43
C PRO A 180 -4.37 4.33 -13.41
N PHE A 181 -3.52 5.30 -13.73
CA PHE A 181 -3.13 6.35 -12.78
C PHE A 181 -4.30 7.22 -12.31
N SER A 182 -5.40 7.28 -13.07
CA SER A 182 -6.65 7.96 -12.69
C SER A 182 -7.61 7.09 -11.87
N HIS A 183 -7.23 5.85 -11.51
CA HIS A 183 -8.03 5.00 -10.61
C HIS A 183 -8.11 5.59 -9.20
N ALA A 184 -8.98 5.06 -8.36
CA ALA A 184 -9.38 5.68 -7.10
C ALA A 184 -8.22 5.95 -6.13
N THR A 185 -7.36 4.95 -5.89
CA THR A 185 -6.27 5.06 -4.91
C THR A 185 -5.22 6.09 -5.33
N PRO A 186 -4.63 6.04 -6.55
CA PRO A 186 -3.68 7.07 -6.97
C PRO A 186 -4.35 8.45 -7.07
N ALA A 187 -5.63 8.53 -7.48
CA ALA A 187 -6.37 9.78 -7.56
C ALA A 187 -6.52 10.47 -6.20
N ALA A 188 -6.64 9.73 -5.09
CA ALA A 188 -6.71 10.33 -3.75
C ALA A 188 -5.41 11.03 -3.33
N PHE A 189 -4.30 10.75 -4.01
CA PHE A 189 -3.04 11.47 -3.81
C PHE A 189 -2.78 12.55 -4.89
N GLY A 190 -3.75 12.82 -5.78
CA GLY A 190 -3.53 13.73 -6.90
C GLY A 190 -4.72 14.54 -7.39
N ALA A 191 -5.94 14.26 -6.94
CA ALA A 191 -7.16 14.90 -7.42
C ALA A 191 -8.22 15.05 -6.30
N GLN A 192 -9.30 15.75 -6.63
CA GLN A 192 -10.51 15.87 -5.83
C GLN A 192 -11.71 15.58 -6.72
N SER A 193 -12.56 14.62 -6.34
CA SER A 193 -13.75 14.26 -7.11
C SER A 193 -14.84 13.69 -6.20
N ALA A 194 -16.08 14.10 -6.39
CA ALA A 194 -17.21 13.53 -5.68
C ALA A 194 -17.50 12.06 -6.09
N SER A 195 -16.92 11.60 -7.22
CA SER A 195 -17.07 10.23 -7.71
C SER A 195 -15.78 9.73 -8.35
N ARG A 196 -15.31 8.56 -7.91
CA ARG A 196 -14.16 7.83 -8.47
C ARG A 196 -14.34 7.45 -9.95
N ASN A 197 -15.57 7.42 -10.43
CA ASN A 197 -15.89 7.02 -11.80
C ASN A 197 -15.66 8.14 -12.83
N SER A 198 -15.32 9.35 -12.39
CA SER A 198 -15.04 10.49 -13.25
C SER A 198 -13.61 10.47 -13.79
N TYR A 199 -13.14 9.32 -14.33
CA TYR A 199 -11.75 9.09 -14.73
C TYR A 199 -11.16 10.16 -15.64
N GLY A 200 -11.92 10.65 -16.63
CA GLY A 200 -11.48 11.72 -17.53
C GLY A 200 -11.14 13.00 -16.79
N ALA A 201 -12.07 13.50 -15.95
CA ALA A 201 -11.85 14.71 -15.15
C ALA A 201 -10.73 14.51 -14.10
N ILE A 202 -10.63 13.32 -13.52
CA ILE A 202 -9.55 12.95 -12.58
C ILE A 202 -8.20 13.01 -13.31
N SER A 203 -8.09 12.42 -14.51
CA SER A 203 -6.86 12.44 -15.28
C SER A 203 -6.41 13.86 -15.63
N GLU A 204 -7.34 14.73 -16.04
CA GLU A 204 -7.07 16.14 -16.31
C GLU A 204 -6.56 16.88 -15.06
N GLN A 205 -7.22 16.68 -13.91
CA GLN A 205 -6.78 17.27 -12.65
C GLN A 205 -5.37 16.79 -12.26
N MET A 206 -5.11 15.48 -12.29
CA MET A 206 -3.79 14.94 -11.90
C MET A 206 -2.67 15.45 -12.79
N LEU A 207 -2.91 15.53 -14.11
CA LEU A 207 -1.93 16.02 -15.07
C LEU A 207 -1.62 17.52 -14.89
N ALA A 208 -2.62 18.31 -14.54
CA ALA A 208 -2.47 19.75 -14.29
C ALA A 208 -2.01 20.07 -12.85
N ASN A 209 -2.00 19.09 -11.94
CA ASN A 209 -1.75 19.34 -10.52
C ASN A 209 -0.28 19.73 -10.23
N PRO A 210 -0.01 20.96 -9.75
CA PRO A 210 1.34 21.40 -9.41
C PRO A 210 1.90 20.72 -8.16
N ALA A 211 1.05 20.05 -7.37
CA ALA A 211 1.50 19.28 -6.22
C ALA A 211 1.98 17.86 -6.59
N LEU A 212 2.02 17.50 -7.87
CA LEU A 212 2.54 16.23 -8.36
C LEU A 212 3.75 16.45 -9.29
N ASP A 213 4.93 16.05 -8.86
CA ASP A 213 6.12 16.08 -9.70
C ASP A 213 6.22 14.83 -10.59
N LEU A 214 5.75 13.69 -10.10
CA LEU A 214 5.85 12.39 -10.78
C LEU A 214 4.53 11.62 -10.70
N ILE A 215 4.09 11.11 -11.84
CA ILE A 215 2.98 10.15 -11.95
C ILE A 215 3.47 8.97 -12.79
N MET A 216 3.26 7.73 -12.34
CA MET A 216 3.51 6.53 -13.15
C MET A 216 2.36 5.55 -13.01
N GLY A 217 1.91 4.94 -14.13
CA GLY A 217 0.85 3.94 -14.10
C GLY A 217 0.42 3.47 -15.47
N ALA A 218 -0.58 2.59 -15.49
CA ALA A 218 -1.30 2.16 -16.69
C ALA A 218 -2.37 3.20 -17.12
N GLY A 219 -3.22 2.84 -18.07
CA GLY A 219 -4.30 3.69 -18.57
C GLY A 219 -4.04 4.25 -19.96
N HIS A 220 -3.10 3.67 -20.70
CA HIS A 220 -2.69 4.18 -22.01
C HIS A 220 -3.80 4.03 -23.05
N PRO A 221 -4.26 5.13 -23.71
CA PRO A 221 -5.42 5.08 -24.60
C PRO A 221 -5.18 4.31 -25.90
N LEU A 222 -3.92 4.14 -26.32
CA LEU A 222 -3.56 3.52 -27.61
C LEU A 222 -3.16 2.05 -27.51
N PHE A 223 -3.17 1.46 -26.32
CA PHE A 223 -2.82 0.05 -26.10
C PHE A 223 -3.98 -0.71 -25.46
N ASP A 224 -4.04 -2.03 -25.65
CA ASP A 224 -4.99 -2.91 -24.99
C ASP A 224 -4.43 -3.48 -23.67
N ALA A 225 -5.16 -4.40 -23.04
CA ALA A 225 -4.76 -5.05 -21.80
C ALA A 225 -3.56 -6.01 -21.95
N ASP A 226 -3.22 -6.39 -23.17
CA ASP A 226 -2.07 -7.23 -23.51
C ASP A 226 -0.85 -6.42 -24.03
N GLY A 227 -0.91 -5.08 -23.94
CA GLY A 227 0.16 -4.20 -24.40
C GLY A 227 0.27 -4.12 -25.93
N ARG A 228 -0.79 -4.45 -26.69
CA ARG A 228 -0.82 -4.35 -28.15
C ARG A 228 -1.43 -3.03 -28.57
N PRO A 229 -0.95 -2.42 -29.67
CA PRO A 229 -1.58 -1.21 -30.23
C PRO A 229 -3.05 -1.47 -30.59
N ARG A 230 -3.92 -0.55 -30.21
CA ARG A 230 -5.37 -0.57 -30.54
C ARG A 230 -5.62 0.04 -31.91
N SER A 231 -6.66 -0.43 -32.59
CA SER A 231 -7.13 0.15 -33.85
C SER A 231 -7.85 1.50 -33.66
N SER A 232 -8.41 1.74 -32.46
CA SER A 232 -9.03 3.01 -32.07
C SER A 232 -8.70 3.30 -30.60
N PRO A 233 -8.46 4.58 -30.24
CA PRO A 233 -8.16 4.97 -28.85
C PRO A 233 -9.32 4.65 -27.90
N ASP A 234 -8.97 4.25 -26.68
CA ASP A 234 -9.89 4.14 -25.54
C ASP A 234 -9.52 5.19 -24.50
N HIS A 235 -10.31 6.23 -24.42
CA HIS A 235 -10.09 7.38 -23.54
C HIS A 235 -10.76 7.24 -22.17
N ARG A 236 -11.04 6.03 -21.72
CA ARG A 236 -11.68 5.77 -20.42
C ARG A 236 -10.87 6.36 -19.27
N TYR A 237 -9.56 6.13 -19.22
CA TYR A 237 -8.69 6.51 -18.10
C TYR A 237 -7.91 7.80 -18.34
N VAL A 238 -7.68 8.16 -19.57
CA VAL A 238 -7.06 9.42 -19.98
C VAL A 238 -7.98 10.07 -21.00
N SER A 239 -8.58 11.21 -20.63
CA SER A 239 -9.51 11.89 -21.54
C SER A 239 -8.84 12.24 -22.86
N ALA A 240 -9.64 12.36 -23.93
CA ALA A 240 -9.12 12.75 -25.25
C ALA A 240 -8.43 14.12 -25.19
N ALA A 241 -8.96 15.05 -24.39
CA ALA A 241 -8.37 16.37 -24.20
C ALA A 241 -7.01 16.29 -23.48
N ALA A 242 -6.93 15.50 -22.38
CA ALA A 242 -5.69 15.27 -21.66
C ALA A 242 -4.64 14.59 -22.55
N TRP A 243 -5.03 13.58 -23.33
CA TRP A 243 -4.12 12.91 -24.26
C TRP A 243 -3.59 13.85 -25.33
N ALA A 244 -4.46 14.68 -25.94
CA ALA A 244 -4.05 15.67 -26.93
C ALA A 244 -3.08 16.71 -26.34
N ALA A 245 -3.32 17.16 -25.10
CA ALA A 245 -2.44 18.09 -24.41
C ALA A 245 -1.04 17.49 -24.17
N LEU A 246 -0.95 16.20 -23.81
CA LEU A 246 0.32 15.49 -23.62
C LEU A 246 1.14 15.34 -24.91
N GLN A 247 0.48 15.28 -26.07
CA GLN A 247 1.14 15.17 -27.37
C GLN A 247 1.53 16.54 -27.96
N GLY A 248 1.05 17.63 -27.41
CA GLY A 248 1.28 18.98 -27.90
C GLY A 248 2.63 19.57 -27.47
N PRO A 249 3.08 20.64 -28.13
CA PRO A 249 4.35 21.31 -27.84
C PRO A 249 4.38 21.98 -26.45
N ALA A 250 3.22 22.28 -25.90
CA ALA A 250 3.03 22.84 -24.54
C ALA A 250 2.60 21.75 -23.54
N SER A 251 3.09 20.53 -23.71
CA SER A 251 2.76 19.42 -22.80
C SER A 251 2.99 19.81 -21.34
N PRO A 252 2.02 19.57 -20.44
CA PRO A 252 2.16 19.90 -19.03
C PRO A 252 3.21 19.00 -18.31
N ARG A 253 3.59 17.87 -18.95
CA ARG A 253 4.52 16.88 -18.37
C ARG A 253 5.44 16.29 -19.43
N THR A 254 6.65 15.97 -19.04
CA THR A 254 7.50 15.07 -19.83
C THR A 254 6.85 13.68 -19.86
N LEU A 255 6.73 13.07 -21.04
CA LEU A 255 6.08 11.77 -21.22
C LEU A 255 7.15 10.68 -21.43
N VAL A 256 7.09 9.63 -20.63
CA VAL A 256 7.87 8.39 -20.71
C VAL A 256 6.91 7.22 -20.86
N GLN A 257 7.16 6.30 -21.81
CA GLN A 257 6.17 5.28 -22.14
C GLN A 257 6.73 3.85 -22.29
N THR A 258 7.94 3.72 -22.84
CA THR A 258 8.48 2.39 -23.17
C THR A 258 9.13 1.72 -21.97
N ARG A 259 9.11 0.40 -21.93
CA ARG A 259 9.84 -0.37 -20.90
C ARG A 259 11.32 0.03 -20.84
N ALA A 260 11.96 0.23 -21.98
CA ALA A 260 13.37 0.64 -22.05
C ALA A 260 13.61 2.00 -21.36
N ASP A 261 12.67 2.95 -21.50
CA ASP A 261 12.77 4.24 -20.80
C ASP A 261 12.64 4.06 -19.28
N PHE A 262 11.72 3.23 -18.80
CA PHE A 262 11.57 2.94 -17.36
C PHE A 262 12.81 2.22 -16.80
N GLU A 263 13.41 1.31 -17.56
CA GLU A 263 14.67 0.65 -17.19
C GLU A 263 15.83 1.65 -17.15
N ALA A 264 15.92 2.55 -18.13
CA ALA A 264 16.92 3.63 -18.15
C ALA A 264 16.74 4.63 -16.99
N LEU A 265 15.49 4.96 -16.62
CA LEU A 265 15.19 5.73 -15.39
C LEU A 265 15.69 4.99 -14.13
N ALA A 266 15.39 3.70 -14.01
CA ALA A 266 15.77 2.87 -12.85
C ALA A 266 17.30 2.76 -12.69
N LEU A 267 18.05 2.83 -13.80
CA LEU A 267 19.51 2.83 -13.83
C LEU A 267 20.13 4.23 -13.72
N GLY A 268 19.33 5.30 -13.63
CA GLY A 268 19.82 6.68 -13.62
C GLY A 268 20.40 7.16 -14.95
N GLN A 269 20.21 6.41 -16.03
CA GLN A 269 20.72 6.72 -17.39
C GLN A 269 19.83 7.70 -18.13
N LEU A 270 18.56 7.80 -17.76
CA LEU A 270 17.59 8.76 -18.28
C LEU A 270 17.21 9.74 -17.14
N GLN A 271 17.39 11.04 -17.37
CA GLN A 271 17.10 12.11 -16.41
C GLN A 271 16.13 13.12 -17.02
N PRO A 272 14.85 12.78 -17.16
CA PRO A 272 13.86 13.67 -17.76
C PRO A 272 13.54 14.84 -16.85
N ARG A 273 13.08 15.93 -17.46
CA ARG A 273 12.59 17.08 -16.70
C ARG A 273 11.28 16.75 -15.97
N LEU A 274 11.17 17.17 -14.72
CA LEU A 274 9.91 17.17 -13.98
C LEU A 274 9.08 18.44 -14.30
N PRO A 275 7.74 18.37 -14.25
CA PRO A 275 6.96 17.20 -13.85
C PRO A 275 6.88 16.14 -14.95
N LEU A 276 6.79 14.85 -14.56
CA LEU A 276 6.82 13.69 -15.44
C LEU A 276 5.54 12.86 -15.35
N LEU A 277 5.12 12.31 -16.50
CA LEU A 277 4.17 11.20 -16.59
C LEU A 277 4.87 9.98 -17.20
N GLY A 278 4.96 8.90 -16.45
CA GLY A 278 5.32 7.56 -16.93
C GLY A 278 4.04 6.79 -17.25
N LEU A 279 3.59 6.85 -18.50
CA LEU A 279 2.37 6.16 -18.94
C LEU A 279 2.75 4.87 -19.66
N VAL A 280 2.63 3.75 -18.94
CA VAL A 280 3.01 2.43 -19.44
C VAL A 280 2.14 2.04 -20.63
N GLN A 281 2.73 1.41 -21.65
CA GLN A 281 2.04 0.98 -22.88
C GLN A 281 1.11 -0.22 -22.64
N VAL A 282 0.13 -0.05 -21.74
CA VAL A 282 -0.92 -0.99 -21.42
C VAL A 282 -2.16 -0.24 -20.91
N HIS A 283 -3.36 -0.77 -21.17
CA HIS A 283 -4.61 -0.07 -20.84
C HIS A 283 -5.03 -0.22 -19.38
N ASP A 284 -5.14 -1.46 -18.86
CA ASP A 284 -5.80 -1.71 -17.58
C ASP A 284 -4.81 -1.88 -16.41
N THR A 285 -4.02 -2.94 -16.44
CA THR A 285 -3.08 -3.32 -15.38
C THR A 285 -1.71 -3.61 -15.98
N LEU A 286 -0.65 -3.54 -15.19
CA LEU A 286 0.67 -3.89 -15.71
C LEU A 286 0.70 -5.33 -16.23
N GLN A 287 0.18 -6.28 -15.45
CA GLN A 287 0.25 -7.70 -15.81
C GLN A 287 -1.05 -8.50 -15.56
N ALA A 288 -1.88 -8.09 -14.59
CA ALA A 288 -2.97 -8.92 -14.07
C ALA A 288 -3.98 -9.38 -15.14
N ASN A 289 -4.38 -8.48 -16.04
CA ASN A 289 -5.40 -8.76 -17.06
C ASN A 289 -4.86 -9.38 -18.36
N ARG A 290 -3.55 -9.68 -18.44
CA ARG A 290 -2.97 -10.29 -19.63
C ARG A 290 -3.61 -11.64 -19.97
N ASN A 291 -3.80 -11.89 -21.26
CA ASN A 291 -4.40 -13.11 -21.77
C ASN A 291 -3.30 -14.12 -22.16
N VAL A 292 -3.32 -15.31 -21.56
CA VAL A 292 -2.32 -16.36 -21.84
C VAL A 292 -2.28 -16.76 -23.33
N ALA A 293 -3.42 -16.72 -24.02
CA ALA A 293 -3.47 -17.02 -25.47
C ALA A 293 -2.73 -15.96 -26.30
N VAL A 294 -2.48 -14.79 -25.73
CA VAL A 294 -1.79 -13.66 -26.37
C VAL A 294 -0.31 -13.63 -26.01
N VAL A 295 0.00 -13.69 -24.71
CA VAL A 295 1.37 -13.57 -24.19
C VAL A 295 2.14 -14.89 -24.20
N GLY A 296 1.45 -16.03 -24.33
CA GLY A 296 2.04 -17.37 -24.26
C GLY A 296 2.11 -17.94 -22.84
N ALA A 297 2.51 -19.19 -22.75
CA ALA A 297 2.66 -19.90 -21.48
C ALA A 297 4.03 -19.66 -20.84
N ASN A 298 4.07 -19.59 -19.52
CA ASN A 298 5.28 -19.68 -18.71
C ASN A 298 4.99 -20.47 -17.43
N PRO A 299 5.27 -21.77 -17.39
CA PRO A 299 5.01 -22.64 -16.23
C PRO A 299 5.79 -22.23 -14.97
N GLY A 300 6.81 -21.39 -15.08
CA GLY A 300 7.57 -20.86 -13.94
C GLY A 300 6.86 -19.74 -13.17
N LEU A 301 5.74 -19.24 -13.70
CA LEU A 301 4.93 -18.22 -13.01
C LEU A 301 3.69 -18.85 -12.38
N PRO A 302 3.19 -18.29 -11.26
CA PRO A 302 2.00 -18.81 -10.56
C PRO A 302 0.80 -19.08 -11.48
N SER A 303 0.51 -18.15 -12.40
CA SER A 303 -0.62 -18.25 -13.33
C SER A 303 -0.35 -19.12 -14.57
N GLY A 304 0.89 -19.54 -14.79
CA GLY A 304 1.31 -20.23 -16.01
C GLY A 304 1.37 -19.36 -17.27
N ALA A 305 1.12 -18.04 -17.18
CA ALA A 305 1.13 -17.12 -18.32
C ALA A 305 2.40 -16.26 -18.32
N ALA A 306 3.07 -16.14 -19.47
CA ALA A 306 4.20 -15.23 -19.64
C ALA A 306 3.79 -13.77 -19.36
N THR A 307 4.75 -12.94 -18.99
CA THR A 307 4.53 -11.49 -18.80
C THR A 307 4.43 -10.78 -20.15
N ILE A 308 3.79 -9.60 -20.16
CA ILE A 308 3.78 -8.70 -21.32
C ILE A 308 5.19 -8.10 -21.47
N PRO A 309 5.91 -8.37 -22.58
CA PRO A 309 7.33 -8.02 -22.68
C PRO A 309 7.62 -6.51 -22.66
N GLY A 310 6.67 -5.70 -23.18
CA GLY A 310 6.80 -4.23 -23.28
C GLY A 310 6.46 -3.47 -21.99
N VAL A 311 6.08 -4.15 -20.91
CA VAL A 311 5.59 -3.54 -19.68
C VAL A 311 6.65 -3.67 -18.57
N PRO A 312 7.04 -2.57 -17.88
CA PRO A 312 7.93 -2.61 -16.73
C PRO A 312 7.25 -3.22 -15.52
N THR A 313 8.03 -3.72 -14.55
CA THR A 313 7.52 -4.11 -13.23
C THR A 313 7.29 -2.89 -12.35
N LEU A 314 6.42 -3.00 -11.33
CA LEU A 314 6.23 -1.95 -10.33
C LEU A 314 7.56 -1.62 -9.61
N ALA A 315 8.39 -2.65 -9.36
CA ALA A 315 9.73 -2.47 -8.79
C ALA A 315 10.66 -1.62 -9.70
N THR A 316 10.60 -1.80 -11.01
CA THR A 316 11.37 -0.97 -11.97
C THR A 316 10.88 0.49 -11.95
N MET A 317 9.56 0.70 -11.94
CA MET A 317 8.95 2.02 -11.82
C MET A 317 9.36 2.70 -10.50
N THR A 318 9.34 1.96 -9.40
CA THR A 318 9.75 2.44 -8.07
C THR A 318 11.21 2.87 -8.04
N ARG A 319 12.13 2.08 -8.60
CA ARG A 319 13.55 2.47 -8.72
C ARG A 319 13.71 3.75 -9.54
N GLY A 320 13.02 3.86 -10.69
CA GLY A 320 13.04 5.06 -11.52
C GLY A 320 12.53 6.30 -10.79
N ALA A 321 11.45 6.18 -10.03
CA ALA A 321 10.93 7.25 -9.19
C ALA A 321 11.92 7.68 -8.11
N LEU A 322 12.55 6.73 -7.43
CA LEU A 322 13.55 6.99 -6.40
C LEU A 322 14.80 7.68 -6.96
N GLN A 323 15.24 7.33 -8.18
CA GLN A 323 16.32 8.04 -8.88
C GLN A 323 15.97 9.52 -9.15
N LEU A 324 14.74 9.83 -9.49
CA LEU A 324 14.31 11.20 -9.79
C LEU A 324 14.01 12.02 -8.54
N LEU A 325 13.32 11.43 -7.55
CA LEU A 325 12.87 12.13 -6.36
C LEU A 325 13.93 12.18 -5.25
N GLY A 326 14.83 11.19 -5.19
CA GLY A 326 15.84 11.06 -4.14
C GLY A 326 16.88 12.19 -4.13
N HIS A 327 17.09 12.87 -5.25
CA HIS A 327 18.03 14.00 -5.36
C HIS A 327 17.44 15.34 -4.88
N GLN A 328 16.17 15.37 -4.46
CA GLN A 328 15.51 16.61 -4.05
C GLN A 328 15.99 17.04 -2.64
N PRO A 329 16.47 18.30 -2.47
CA PRO A 329 17.13 18.74 -1.22
C PRO A 329 16.24 18.64 0.03
N LYS A 330 14.92 18.87 -0.13
CA LYS A 330 13.91 18.77 0.94
C LYS A 330 13.34 17.37 1.10
N GLY A 331 13.83 16.39 0.34
CA GLY A 331 13.30 15.05 0.32
C GLY A 331 12.00 14.94 -0.48
N PHE A 332 11.26 13.86 -0.25
CA PHE A 332 10.06 13.56 -1.03
C PHE A 332 8.99 12.83 -0.22
N PHE A 333 7.76 12.91 -0.73
CA PHE A 333 6.65 12.01 -0.44
C PHE A 333 6.35 11.18 -1.69
N MET A 334 6.27 9.85 -1.55
CA MET A 334 5.93 8.94 -2.64
C MET A 334 4.89 7.91 -2.18
N MET A 335 3.82 7.74 -2.97
CA MET A 335 2.87 6.65 -2.84
C MET A 335 3.09 5.66 -3.97
N VAL A 336 3.15 4.37 -3.62
CA VAL A 336 3.28 3.25 -4.57
C VAL A 336 2.16 2.25 -4.30
N GLU A 337 1.39 1.92 -5.33
CA GLU A 337 0.25 1.04 -5.23
C GLU A 337 0.40 -0.22 -6.08
N GLY A 338 0.17 -1.38 -5.44
CA GLY A 338 -0.12 -2.65 -6.10
C GLY A 338 -1.63 -2.79 -6.31
N GLY A 339 -2.21 -2.01 -7.23
CA GLY A 339 -3.66 -1.88 -7.38
C GLY A 339 -4.34 -3.11 -7.97
N ALA A 340 -3.62 -3.92 -8.74
CA ALA A 340 -4.20 -5.09 -9.40
C ALA A 340 -4.34 -6.33 -8.49
N VAL A 341 -3.81 -6.29 -7.27
CA VAL A 341 -4.07 -7.30 -6.23
C VAL A 341 -5.58 -7.37 -5.95
N ASP A 342 -6.23 -6.22 -5.77
CA ASP A 342 -7.68 -6.10 -5.58
C ASP A 342 -8.49 -6.67 -6.74
N TRP A 343 -8.12 -6.32 -7.98
CA TRP A 343 -8.84 -6.80 -9.15
C TRP A 343 -8.82 -8.32 -9.26
N MET A 344 -7.69 -8.93 -8.93
CA MET A 344 -7.55 -10.39 -8.95
C MET A 344 -8.18 -11.06 -7.73
N ALA A 345 -8.28 -10.36 -6.60
CA ALA A 345 -9.02 -10.83 -5.43
C ALA A 345 -10.54 -10.83 -5.67
N HIS A 346 -11.08 -9.83 -6.38
CA HIS A 346 -12.48 -9.85 -6.85
C HIS A 346 -12.80 -11.06 -7.72
N ALA A 347 -11.83 -11.48 -8.55
CA ALA A 347 -11.93 -12.67 -9.38
C ALA A 347 -11.65 -13.98 -8.62
N ASN A 348 -11.24 -13.90 -7.34
CA ASN A 348 -10.75 -15.05 -6.55
C ASN A 348 -9.63 -15.85 -7.26
N ASN A 349 -8.80 -15.14 -7.99
CA ASN A 349 -7.72 -15.73 -8.79
C ASN A 349 -6.42 -15.81 -7.99
N THR A 350 -6.26 -16.88 -7.21
CA THR A 350 -5.11 -17.11 -6.33
C THR A 350 -3.76 -16.88 -7.03
N ALA A 351 -3.60 -17.43 -8.23
CA ALA A 351 -2.33 -17.36 -8.96
C ALA A 351 -1.96 -15.92 -9.36
N ARG A 352 -2.94 -15.15 -9.86
CA ARG A 352 -2.73 -13.75 -10.25
C ARG A 352 -2.56 -12.83 -9.04
N VAL A 353 -3.31 -13.07 -7.95
CA VAL A 353 -3.10 -12.34 -6.69
C VAL A 353 -1.67 -12.52 -6.19
N ILE A 354 -1.13 -13.74 -6.24
CA ILE A 354 0.26 -14.01 -5.84
C ILE A 354 1.25 -13.25 -6.74
N GLU A 355 1.07 -13.26 -8.06
CA GLU A 355 1.96 -12.52 -8.98
C GLU A 355 1.97 -11.02 -8.71
N GLU A 356 0.81 -10.39 -8.56
CA GLU A 356 0.69 -8.96 -8.29
C GLU A 356 1.23 -8.59 -6.90
N GLN A 357 0.99 -9.43 -5.89
CA GLN A 357 1.53 -9.23 -4.54
C GLN A 357 3.06 -9.37 -4.51
N MET A 358 3.64 -10.29 -5.28
CA MET A 358 5.10 -10.44 -5.41
C MET A 358 5.73 -9.21 -6.08
N ASP A 359 5.14 -8.67 -7.17
CA ASP A 359 5.65 -7.44 -7.81
C ASP A 359 5.58 -6.24 -6.85
N PHE A 360 4.51 -6.14 -6.04
CA PHE A 360 4.41 -5.17 -4.95
C PHE A 360 5.52 -5.37 -3.90
N ASN A 361 5.76 -6.60 -3.44
CA ASN A 361 6.81 -6.90 -2.46
C ASN A 361 8.19 -6.51 -2.98
N HIS A 362 8.47 -6.77 -4.27
CA HIS A 362 9.71 -6.36 -4.93
C HIS A 362 9.84 -4.82 -5.04
N ALA A 363 8.72 -4.10 -5.18
CA ALA A 363 8.72 -2.63 -5.15
C ALA A 363 9.06 -2.10 -3.73
N VAL A 364 8.53 -2.74 -2.68
CA VAL A 364 8.94 -2.43 -1.29
C VAL A 364 10.42 -2.71 -1.07
N GLN A 365 10.92 -3.87 -1.56
CA GLN A 365 12.35 -4.20 -1.46
C GLN A 365 13.23 -3.14 -2.13
N ALA A 366 12.84 -2.65 -3.32
CA ALA A 366 13.57 -1.59 -4.02
C ALA A 366 13.67 -0.30 -3.19
N ALA A 367 12.63 0.04 -2.42
CA ALA A 367 12.66 1.18 -1.52
C ALA A 367 13.54 0.95 -0.28
N VAL A 368 13.50 -0.24 0.30
CA VAL A 368 14.39 -0.63 1.41
C VAL A 368 15.86 -0.55 0.97
N ASP A 369 16.19 -1.10 -0.20
CA ASP A 369 17.54 -1.04 -0.77
C ASP A 369 17.99 0.41 -1.00
N TRP A 370 17.09 1.26 -1.50
CA TRP A 370 17.38 2.68 -1.69
C TRP A 370 17.67 3.39 -0.37
N VAL A 371 16.90 3.11 0.69
CA VAL A 371 17.17 3.70 2.03
C VAL A 371 18.56 3.29 2.51
N HIS A 372 18.94 2.03 2.36
CA HIS A 372 20.26 1.54 2.80
C HIS A 372 21.42 2.12 2.00
N THR A 373 21.23 2.48 0.73
CA THR A 373 22.29 2.93 -0.18
C THR A 373 22.36 4.45 -0.35
N HIS A 374 21.24 5.17 -0.20
CA HIS A 374 21.15 6.60 -0.50
C HIS A 374 20.62 7.46 0.65
N SER A 375 20.17 6.84 1.74
CA SER A 375 19.60 7.52 2.90
C SER A 375 19.89 6.72 4.19
N HIS A 376 19.09 6.92 5.22
CA HIS A 376 19.11 6.11 6.45
C HIS A 376 17.75 6.20 7.17
N TRP A 377 17.50 5.27 8.09
CA TRP A 377 16.22 5.18 8.81
C TRP A 377 15.92 6.37 9.75
N GLY A 378 16.92 7.17 10.10
CA GLY A 378 16.74 8.40 10.88
C GLY A 378 16.17 9.60 10.10
N GLU A 379 16.06 9.48 8.75
CA GLU A 379 15.42 10.51 7.91
C GLU A 379 14.40 9.95 6.94
N SER A 380 14.29 8.62 6.82
CA SER A 380 13.35 7.93 5.93
C SER A 380 12.27 7.19 6.72
N LEU A 381 11.06 7.17 6.18
CA LEU A 381 9.91 6.42 6.68
C LEU A 381 9.34 5.56 5.55
N ILE A 382 9.20 4.26 5.78
CA ILE A 382 8.42 3.36 4.92
C ILE A 382 7.23 2.85 5.71
N ILE A 383 6.03 2.96 5.11
CA ILE A 383 4.79 2.35 5.62
C ILE A 383 4.27 1.42 4.53
N VAL A 384 3.98 0.17 4.90
CA VAL A 384 3.38 -0.86 4.04
C VAL A 384 2.03 -1.24 4.63
N LEU A 385 0.97 -1.18 3.84
CA LEU A 385 -0.39 -1.47 4.27
C LEU A 385 -1.27 -1.86 3.08
N THR A 386 -2.53 -2.12 3.34
CA THR A 386 -3.61 -2.20 2.34
C THR A 386 -4.66 -1.14 2.64
N ASP A 387 -5.46 -0.76 1.67
CA ASP A 387 -6.58 0.17 1.86
C ASP A 387 -7.82 -0.53 2.43
N HIS A 388 -8.05 -1.81 2.12
CA HIS A 388 -9.09 -2.70 2.66
C HIS A 388 -8.74 -4.18 2.40
N GLY A 389 -9.50 -5.11 2.96
CA GLY A 389 -9.44 -6.52 2.56
C GLY A 389 -10.33 -6.82 1.35
N ASN A 390 -10.05 -7.90 0.61
CA ASN A 390 -10.90 -8.38 -0.47
C ASN A 390 -10.87 -9.92 -0.56
N GLY A 391 -12.03 -10.52 -0.90
CA GLY A 391 -12.14 -11.93 -1.19
C GLY A 391 -12.13 -12.85 0.02
N MET A 392 -11.61 -12.45 1.16
CA MET A 392 -11.47 -13.25 2.39
C MET A 392 -10.84 -14.61 2.12
N PRO A 393 -9.61 -14.68 1.55
CA PRO A 393 -8.91 -15.95 1.33
C PRO A 393 -8.43 -16.53 2.64
N MET A 394 -8.78 -17.79 2.90
CA MET A 394 -8.43 -18.58 4.08
C MET A 394 -7.99 -19.99 3.68
N GLY A 395 -7.68 -20.86 4.63
CA GLY A 395 -7.29 -22.22 4.37
C GLY A 395 -8.41 -23.06 3.71
N PRO A 396 -8.06 -24.20 3.06
CA PRO A 396 -9.02 -24.96 2.26
C PRO A 396 -10.16 -25.60 3.05
N GLY A 397 -10.00 -25.79 4.36
CA GLY A 397 -11.03 -26.32 5.27
C GLY A 397 -11.78 -25.24 6.04
N SER A 398 -11.59 -23.96 5.75
CA SER A 398 -12.17 -22.81 6.49
C SER A 398 -13.71 -22.72 6.42
N ASP A 399 -14.37 -23.57 5.64
CA ASP A 399 -15.81 -23.79 5.69
C ASP A 399 -16.25 -24.63 6.90
N ARG A 400 -15.34 -25.32 7.58
CA ARG A 400 -15.62 -26.16 8.74
C ARG A 400 -14.80 -25.79 9.95
N VAL A 401 -13.58 -25.28 9.74
CA VAL A 401 -12.67 -24.79 10.77
C VAL A 401 -12.59 -23.28 10.64
N PRO A 402 -13.21 -22.51 11.57
CA PRO A 402 -13.30 -21.07 11.41
C PRO A 402 -11.92 -20.42 11.38
N PHE A 403 -11.70 -19.58 10.38
CA PHE A 403 -10.46 -18.84 10.16
C PHE A 403 -9.22 -19.76 10.00
N GLU A 404 -9.40 -20.96 9.39
CA GLU A 404 -8.26 -21.82 9.07
C GLU A 404 -7.21 -21.03 8.28
N PRO A 405 -5.93 -21.04 8.67
CA PRO A 405 -4.86 -20.36 7.94
C PRO A 405 -4.66 -20.94 6.54
N ILE A 406 -4.17 -20.10 5.62
CA ILE A 406 -3.69 -20.54 4.30
C ILE A 406 -2.76 -21.73 4.47
N ARG A 407 -2.96 -22.79 3.66
CA ARG A 407 -2.15 -24.00 3.74
C ARG A 407 -0.89 -23.86 2.89
N ASN A 408 0.26 -23.88 3.53
CA ASN A 408 1.56 -23.88 2.87
C ASN A 408 1.80 -25.21 2.13
N HIS A 409 2.15 -25.14 0.84
CA HIS A 409 2.52 -26.30 0.02
C HIS A 409 4.01 -26.26 -0.38
N GLY A 410 4.79 -25.32 0.14
CA GLY A 410 6.20 -25.10 -0.20
C GLY A 410 6.42 -24.04 -1.27
N GLN A 411 7.68 -23.64 -1.41
CA GLN A 411 8.12 -22.63 -2.36
C GLN A 411 7.81 -23.06 -3.82
N GLY A 412 7.29 -22.12 -4.62
CA GLY A 412 6.95 -22.35 -6.02
C GLY A 412 5.69 -23.17 -6.26
N VAL A 413 4.96 -23.54 -5.19
CA VAL A 413 3.72 -24.31 -5.27
C VAL A 413 2.55 -23.46 -4.78
N LEU A 414 1.45 -23.44 -5.55
CA LEU A 414 0.26 -22.69 -5.15
C LEU A 414 -0.25 -23.20 -3.80
N PRO A 415 -0.45 -22.31 -2.82
CA PRO A 415 -0.94 -22.69 -1.50
C PRO A 415 -2.40 -23.15 -1.55
N GLY A 416 -2.82 -23.89 -0.52
CA GLY A 416 -4.21 -24.28 -0.35
C GLY A 416 -5.05 -23.11 0.15
N VAL A 417 -6.04 -22.71 -0.67
CA VAL A 417 -6.87 -21.51 -0.43
C VAL A 417 -8.34 -21.81 -0.65
N ARG A 418 -9.18 -21.21 0.20
CA ARG A 418 -10.62 -21.08 -0.03
C ARG A 418 -11.02 -19.63 0.06
N TRP A 419 -11.73 -19.14 -0.96
CA TRP A 419 -12.27 -17.80 -1.01
C TRP A 419 -13.68 -17.74 -0.45
N HIS A 420 -13.95 -16.79 0.45
CA HIS A 420 -15.26 -16.66 1.09
C HIS A 420 -16.08 -15.47 0.59
N HIS A 421 -15.47 -14.57 -0.16
CA HIS A 421 -16.15 -13.42 -0.74
C HIS A 421 -15.67 -13.14 -2.17
N GLY A 422 -16.36 -12.30 -2.91
CA GLY A 422 -15.97 -11.79 -4.23
C GLY A 422 -15.91 -10.28 -4.25
N SER A 423 -15.79 -9.63 -3.09
CA SER A 423 -15.74 -8.19 -2.93
C SER A 423 -14.99 -7.80 -1.66
N HIS A 424 -14.94 -6.50 -1.37
CA HIS A 424 -14.25 -5.95 -0.21
C HIS A 424 -14.79 -6.49 1.11
N SER A 425 -13.92 -6.54 2.10
CA SER A 425 -14.25 -6.97 3.45
C SER A 425 -13.92 -5.90 4.48
N ASN A 426 -14.65 -5.97 5.60
CA ASN A 426 -14.43 -5.12 6.77
C ASN A 426 -13.42 -5.76 7.74
N GLU A 427 -12.34 -6.34 7.20
CA GLU A 427 -11.26 -6.92 7.98
C GLU A 427 -10.47 -5.82 8.70
N ASN A 428 -9.96 -6.11 9.89
CA ASN A 428 -8.89 -5.34 10.51
C ASN A 428 -7.58 -5.73 9.81
N THR A 429 -7.13 -4.89 8.89
CA THR A 429 -6.03 -5.18 7.98
C THR A 429 -4.66 -5.03 8.65
N LEU A 430 -3.60 -5.44 7.94
CA LEU A 430 -2.24 -5.44 8.47
C LEU A 430 -1.46 -4.20 8.01
N LEU A 431 -0.64 -3.66 8.92
CA LEU A 431 0.24 -2.53 8.68
C LEU A 431 1.63 -2.81 9.25
N TRP A 432 2.64 -2.45 8.47
CA TRP A 432 4.06 -2.44 8.87
C TRP A 432 4.64 -1.06 8.64
N ALA A 433 5.51 -0.60 9.55
CA ALA A 433 6.22 0.66 9.37
C ALA A 433 7.63 0.61 9.98
N HIS A 434 8.56 1.31 9.36
CA HIS A 434 9.92 1.45 9.87
C HIS A 434 10.53 2.80 9.49
N GLY A 435 11.39 3.30 10.39
CA GLY A 435 12.13 4.53 10.22
C GLY A 435 11.56 5.72 10.99
N GLN A 436 11.95 6.91 10.56
CA GLN A 436 11.67 8.18 11.23
C GLN A 436 10.17 8.45 11.34
N GLY A 437 9.66 8.57 12.56
CA GLY A 437 8.25 8.82 12.83
C GLY A 437 7.37 7.57 12.92
N ALA A 438 7.86 6.37 12.60
CA ALA A 438 7.07 5.13 12.67
C ALA A 438 6.45 4.90 14.08
N GLN A 439 7.15 5.28 15.15
CA GLN A 439 6.65 5.13 16.53
C GLN A 439 5.39 5.98 16.83
N GLN A 440 5.13 7.03 16.06
CA GLN A 440 3.91 7.83 16.19
C GLN A 440 2.65 7.03 15.82
N LEU A 441 2.77 6.02 14.95
CA LEU A 441 1.68 5.09 14.64
C LEU A 441 1.31 4.24 15.86
N LEU A 442 2.30 3.81 16.67
CA LEU A 442 2.04 3.11 17.93
C LEU A 442 1.31 4.00 18.94
N GLN A 443 1.63 5.29 18.99
CA GLN A 443 0.94 6.24 19.86
C GLN A 443 -0.51 6.46 19.41
N ALA A 444 -0.77 6.44 18.10
CA ALA A 444 -2.12 6.56 17.53
C ALA A 444 -2.98 5.30 17.70
N ALA A 445 -2.37 4.13 17.88
CA ALA A 445 -3.05 2.85 18.01
C ALA A 445 -3.68 2.68 19.40
N GLN A 446 -4.95 3.06 19.54
CA GLN A 446 -5.67 3.12 20.82
C GLN A 446 -6.66 1.96 21.03
N THR A 447 -6.93 1.15 20.01
CA THR A 447 -7.82 -0.01 20.10
C THR A 447 -7.04 -1.31 20.02
N VAL A 448 -7.65 -2.41 20.49
CA VAL A 448 -7.01 -3.74 20.52
C VAL A 448 -7.91 -4.77 19.84
N ASP A 449 -7.32 -5.53 18.92
CA ASP A 449 -7.90 -6.75 18.38
C ASP A 449 -7.03 -7.95 18.76
N PRO A 450 -7.44 -8.76 19.76
CA PRO A 450 -6.63 -9.87 20.26
C PRO A 450 -6.32 -10.94 19.21
N ALA A 451 -7.12 -11.03 18.15
CA ALA A 451 -6.93 -12.03 17.11
C ALA A 451 -5.73 -11.73 16.19
N LEU A 452 -5.28 -10.48 16.13
CA LEU A 452 -4.01 -10.13 15.46
C LEU A 452 -2.82 -10.89 16.10
N VAL A 453 -2.87 -11.13 17.40
CA VAL A 453 -1.87 -11.93 18.13
C VAL A 453 -2.18 -13.41 18.00
N SER A 454 -3.38 -13.82 18.45
CA SER A 454 -3.71 -15.23 18.71
C SER A 454 -3.98 -16.04 17.43
N ARG A 455 -4.43 -15.40 16.36
CA ARG A 455 -4.75 -16.06 15.09
C ARG A 455 -3.77 -15.74 13.96
N LEU A 456 -3.28 -14.50 13.90
CA LEU A 456 -2.44 -14.04 12.79
C LEU A 456 -0.95 -13.95 13.18
N GLY A 457 -0.62 -13.86 14.49
CA GLY A 457 0.76 -13.70 14.93
C GLY A 457 1.43 -12.42 14.41
N HIS A 458 0.62 -11.42 14.00
CA HIS A 458 1.10 -10.24 13.30
C HIS A 458 1.86 -9.27 14.21
N ASN A 459 1.32 -8.99 15.39
CA ASN A 459 1.95 -8.14 16.39
C ASN A 459 1.90 -8.77 17.78
N ARG A 460 2.45 -8.09 18.80
CA ARG A 460 2.61 -8.68 20.15
C ARG A 460 1.47 -8.33 21.10
N ASP A 461 0.71 -7.29 20.82
CA ASP A 461 -0.24 -6.69 21.75
C ASP A 461 -1.64 -6.45 21.15
N GLY A 462 -1.86 -6.80 19.89
CA GLY A 462 -3.13 -6.66 19.19
C GLY A 462 -3.50 -5.21 18.86
N ARG A 463 -2.60 -4.24 19.06
CA ARG A 463 -2.91 -2.82 18.83
C ARG A 463 -3.27 -2.55 17.38
N THR A 464 -4.28 -1.69 17.22
CA THR A 464 -4.82 -1.29 15.94
C THR A 464 -5.16 0.21 15.93
N LEU A 465 -5.04 0.82 14.75
CA LEU A 465 -5.39 2.22 14.49
C LEU A 465 -6.40 2.29 13.35
N THR A 466 -6.84 3.49 12.99
CA THR A 466 -7.66 3.69 11.79
C THR A 466 -6.81 4.16 10.61
N ASN A 467 -7.24 3.91 9.37
CA ASN A 467 -6.52 4.41 8.20
C ASN A 467 -6.46 5.95 8.17
N ALA A 468 -7.38 6.68 8.80
CA ALA A 468 -7.31 8.13 8.93
C ALA A 468 -6.17 8.60 9.88
N ASP A 469 -5.77 7.77 10.84
CA ASP A 469 -4.66 8.11 11.76
C ASP A 469 -3.30 8.06 11.05
N VAL A 470 -3.18 7.20 10.02
CA VAL A 470 -1.95 7.09 9.20
C VAL A 470 -1.60 8.43 8.54
N ALA A 471 -2.59 9.17 8.04
CA ALA A 471 -2.39 10.45 7.36
C ALA A 471 -1.65 11.49 8.22
N ARG A 472 -1.81 11.44 9.56
CA ARG A 472 -1.15 12.36 10.50
C ARG A 472 0.36 12.14 10.58
N VAL A 473 0.78 10.90 10.34
CA VAL A 473 2.20 10.50 10.37
C VAL A 473 2.86 10.68 9.00
N LEU A 474 2.10 10.41 7.92
CA LEU A 474 2.62 10.54 6.55
C LEU A 474 3.16 11.94 6.25
N VAL A 475 2.35 12.94 6.42
CA VAL A 475 2.74 14.34 6.23
C VAL A 475 1.98 15.17 7.27
N PRO A 476 2.56 15.41 8.45
CA PRO A 476 1.96 16.24 9.48
C PRO A 476 1.57 17.62 8.93
N ALA A 477 0.54 18.23 9.51
CA ALA A 477 0.19 19.60 9.17
C ALA A 477 1.39 20.53 9.39
N PRO A 478 1.57 21.58 8.57
CA PRO A 478 2.66 22.52 8.72
C PRO A 478 2.60 23.29 10.05
#